data_6deb3d857c7355ca2363e0fa18e94e36
#
_entry.id   6deb3d857c7355ca2363e0fa18e94e36
#
_cell.length_a   1.000
_cell.length_b   1.000
_cell.length_c   1.000
_cell.angle_alpha   90.00
_cell.angle_beta   90.00
_cell.angle_gamma   90.00
#
_symmetry.space_group_name_H-M   'P 1'
#
loop_
_entity.id
_entity.type
_entity.pdbx_description
1 polymer ?
#
loop_
_entity_poly.entity_id
_entity_poly.type
_entity_poly.pdbx_seq_one_letter_code
_entity_poly.pdbx_strand_id
1 'polypeptide(L)'
;MAGHPINAELLSGTDLYRTVVLEKMAGARESVWIATANVKAMMVEHGGRFAPVLGLFRTLARRGVELRLLHAELPSRPFRAAFDRSRTLVEGGLQLKICPRVHFKCVRVDGAWVYLGSANLTGAGLGAKHPDGRNFELGLVTEDFDTVDRVTALFESVWSGAECARCRLRSVCPDPIGPPAPRPARRGGIRLGRARRLRIR
;
A
#
# COMPACT_ATOMS: atom_id res chain seq x y z
N MET A 1 2.59 16.48 -15.03
CA MET A 1 1.12 16.52 -15.18
C MET A 1 0.61 17.65 -14.32
N ALA A 2 -0.23 18.52 -14.85
CA ALA A 2 -0.89 19.56 -14.06
C ALA A 2 -1.87 18.93 -13.06
N GLY A 3 -2.01 19.55 -11.88
CA GLY A 3 -3.04 19.17 -10.92
C GLY A 3 -4.43 19.48 -11.51
N HIS A 4 -5.45 18.75 -11.05
CA HIS A 4 -6.84 19.08 -11.34
C HIS A 4 -7.61 19.25 -10.03
N PRO A 5 -8.63 20.10 -9.98
CA PRO A 5 -9.48 20.21 -8.81
C PRO A 5 -10.25 18.89 -8.61
N ILE A 6 -10.40 18.47 -7.35
CA ILE A 6 -11.14 17.26 -6.98
C ILE A 6 -12.27 17.62 -6.03
N ASN A 7 -13.38 16.89 -6.12
CA ASN A 7 -14.41 16.91 -5.10
C ASN A 7 -14.09 15.81 -4.08
N ALA A 8 -13.75 16.20 -2.86
CA ALA A 8 -13.33 15.29 -1.81
C ALA A 8 -13.83 15.74 -0.43
N GLU A 9 -14.09 14.79 0.45
CA GLU A 9 -14.41 15.03 1.84
C GLU A 9 -13.18 14.85 2.72
N LEU A 10 -12.94 15.79 3.63
CA LEU A 10 -11.85 15.71 4.61
C LEU A 10 -12.35 15.00 5.87
N LEU A 11 -11.69 13.91 6.24
CA LEU A 11 -11.98 13.12 7.44
C LEU A 11 -10.84 13.20 8.45
N SER A 12 -11.18 13.08 9.72
CA SER A 12 -10.23 13.00 10.83
C SER A 12 -10.72 12.11 11.98
N GLY A 13 -9.84 11.74 12.88
CA GLY A 13 -10.17 11.04 14.12
C GLY A 13 -11.00 9.76 13.91
N THR A 14 -12.12 9.64 14.58
CA THR A 14 -13.00 8.46 14.51
C THR A 14 -13.75 8.32 13.20
N ASP A 15 -13.95 9.44 12.46
CA ASP A 15 -14.65 9.40 11.18
C ASP A 15 -13.86 8.61 10.11
N LEU A 16 -12.52 8.66 10.18
CA LEU A 16 -11.67 7.79 9.36
C LEU A 16 -11.99 6.30 9.56
N TYR A 17 -12.11 5.87 10.82
CA TYR A 17 -12.44 4.48 11.11
C TYR A 17 -13.85 4.12 10.65
N ARG A 18 -14.84 4.96 10.97
CA ARG A 18 -16.23 4.72 10.59
C ARG A 18 -16.40 4.64 9.09
N THR A 19 -15.99 5.67 8.37
CA THR A 19 -16.20 5.76 6.92
C THR A 19 -15.34 4.76 6.17
N VAL A 20 -14.01 4.73 6.44
CA VAL A 20 -13.10 3.89 5.64
C VAL A 20 -13.32 2.41 5.94
N VAL A 21 -13.43 2.03 7.24
CA VAL A 21 -13.42 0.62 7.63
C VAL A 21 -14.83 0.05 7.76
N LEU A 22 -15.70 0.71 8.55
CA LEU A 22 -17.02 0.14 8.87
C LEU A 22 -18.03 0.30 7.74
N GLU A 23 -17.95 1.39 6.97
CA GLU A 23 -18.88 1.63 5.86
C GLU A 23 -18.31 1.08 4.54
N LYS A 24 -17.21 1.66 4.06
CA LYS A 24 -16.70 1.37 2.71
C LYS A 24 -16.02 0.00 2.61
N MET A 25 -15.03 -0.32 3.45
CA MET A 25 -14.37 -1.65 3.38
C MET A 25 -15.34 -2.78 3.70
N ALA A 26 -16.12 -2.68 4.78
CA ALA A 26 -17.05 -3.73 5.17
C ALA A 26 -18.21 -3.90 4.17
N GLY A 27 -18.60 -2.83 3.49
CA GLY A 27 -19.62 -2.80 2.45
C GLY A 27 -19.15 -3.24 1.06
N ALA A 28 -17.84 -3.47 0.85
CA ALA A 28 -17.27 -3.82 -0.45
C ALA A 28 -17.93 -5.05 -1.09
N ARG A 29 -18.07 -5.01 -2.42
CA ARG A 29 -18.74 -6.05 -3.21
C ARG A 29 -17.81 -6.73 -4.22
N GLU A 30 -16.81 -6.01 -4.74
CA GLU A 30 -15.91 -6.48 -5.79
C GLU A 30 -14.46 -6.53 -5.33
N SER A 31 -13.94 -5.44 -4.75
CA SER A 31 -12.53 -5.35 -4.40
C SER A 31 -12.22 -4.38 -3.28
N VAL A 32 -11.21 -4.72 -2.46
CA VAL A 32 -10.57 -3.80 -1.50
C VAL A 32 -9.05 -3.88 -1.69
N TRP A 33 -8.47 -2.79 -2.17
CA TRP A 33 -7.02 -2.66 -2.32
C TRP A 33 -6.48 -1.66 -1.31
N ILE A 34 -5.50 -2.08 -0.56
CA ILE A 34 -4.93 -1.28 0.54
C ILE A 34 -3.44 -1.10 0.29
N ALA A 35 -2.96 0.16 0.31
CA ALA A 35 -1.55 0.44 0.44
C ALA A 35 -1.26 1.13 1.76
N THR A 36 -0.17 0.76 2.42
CA THR A 36 0.18 1.29 3.74
C THR A 36 1.67 1.06 4.02
N ALA A 37 2.31 1.93 4.78
CA ALA A 37 3.69 1.67 5.19
C ALA A 37 3.74 0.56 6.25
N ASN A 38 2.82 0.59 7.21
CA ASN A 38 2.79 -0.31 8.36
C ASN A 38 1.48 -1.10 8.45
N VAL A 39 1.59 -2.39 8.76
CA VAL A 39 0.46 -3.28 9.05
C VAL A 39 0.60 -3.82 10.47
N LYS A 40 -0.38 -3.52 11.32
CA LYS A 40 -0.45 -4.10 12.67
C LYS A 40 -1.80 -4.78 12.89
N ALA A 41 -1.83 -5.74 13.79
CA ALA A 41 -3.09 -6.28 14.26
C ALA A 41 -3.96 -5.12 14.76
N MET A 42 -5.15 -4.99 14.20
CA MET A 42 -6.13 -4.00 14.61
C MET A 42 -7.48 -4.66 14.84
N MET A 43 -8.24 -4.09 15.76
CA MET A 43 -9.61 -4.53 16.02
C MET A 43 -10.56 -3.69 15.19
N VAL A 44 -11.61 -4.31 14.72
CA VAL A 44 -12.75 -3.68 14.06
C VAL A 44 -14.03 -4.14 14.73
N GLU A 45 -15.02 -3.27 14.78
CA GLU A 45 -16.34 -3.61 15.25
C GLU A 45 -17.14 -4.26 14.13
N HIS A 46 -17.78 -5.38 14.44
CA HIS A 46 -18.69 -6.05 13.53
C HIS A 46 -19.84 -6.67 14.32
N GLY A 47 -21.06 -6.24 14.04
CA GLY A 47 -22.24 -6.73 14.74
C GLY A 47 -22.22 -6.50 16.26
N GLY A 48 -21.73 -5.33 16.72
CA GLY A 48 -21.63 -4.97 18.14
C GLY A 48 -20.50 -5.68 18.90
N ARG A 49 -19.60 -6.36 18.19
CA ARG A 49 -18.43 -7.06 18.78
C ARG A 49 -17.14 -6.62 18.12
N PHE A 50 -16.08 -6.51 18.92
CA PHE A 50 -14.74 -6.24 18.41
C PHE A 50 -14.05 -7.55 17.99
N ALA A 51 -13.57 -7.58 16.75
CA ALA A 51 -12.84 -8.70 16.19
C ALA A 51 -11.59 -8.22 15.45
N PRO A 52 -10.56 -9.06 15.29
CA PRO A 52 -9.42 -8.71 14.44
C PRO A 52 -9.85 -8.40 13.01
N VAL A 53 -9.21 -7.41 12.34
CA VAL A 53 -9.47 -7.01 10.95
C VAL A 53 -9.41 -8.17 9.96
N LEU A 54 -8.60 -9.18 10.25
CA LEU A 54 -8.54 -10.42 9.45
C LEU A 54 -9.87 -11.19 9.45
N GLY A 55 -10.71 -11.00 10.47
CA GLY A 55 -12.09 -11.50 10.48
C GLY A 55 -12.94 -10.85 9.41
N LEU A 56 -12.84 -9.51 9.26
CA LEU A 56 -13.48 -8.76 8.18
C LEU A 56 -12.98 -9.24 6.81
N PHE A 57 -11.65 -9.30 6.62
CA PHE A 57 -11.06 -9.78 5.36
C PHE A 57 -11.50 -11.20 5.00
N ARG A 58 -11.57 -12.11 5.97
CA ARG A 58 -12.10 -13.45 5.74
C ARG A 58 -13.55 -13.45 5.30
N THR A 59 -14.39 -12.58 5.87
CA THR A 59 -15.79 -12.44 5.48
C THR A 59 -15.91 -11.93 4.05
N LEU A 60 -15.12 -10.89 3.68
CA LEU A 60 -15.08 -10.35 2.33
C LEU A 60 -14.57 -11.39 1.32
N ALA A 61 -13.47 -12.10 1.62
CA ALA A 61 -12.92 -13.15 0.77
C ALA A 61 -13.94 -14.28 0.49
N ARG A 62 -14.72 -14.70 1.51
CA ARG A 62 -15.79 -15.69 1.34
C ARG A 62 -16.95 -15.20 0.47
N ARG A 63 -17.12 -13.88 0.35
CA ARG A 63 -18.08 -13.25 -0.56
C ARG A 63 -17.54 -13.07 -1.98
N GLY A 64 -16.29 -13.48 -2.24
CA GLY A 64 -15.62 -13.33 -3.52
C GLY A 64 -14.99 -11.96 -3.75
N VAL A 65 -14.91 -11.11 -2.72
CA VAL A 65 -14.27 -9.79 -2.83
C VAL A 65 -12.76 -9.97 -2.97
N GLU A 66 -12.17 -9.37 -4.00
CA GLU A 66 -10.72 -9.36 -4.20
C GLU A 66 -10.03 -8.49 -3.15
N LEU A 67 -9.09 -9.06 -2.40
CA LEU A 67 -8.34 -8.34 -1.36
C LEU A 67 -6.85 -8.29 -1.70
N ARG A 68 -6.31 -7.07 -1.87
CA ARG A 68 -4.89 -6.81 -2.08
C ARG A 68 -4.35 -5.89 -1.00
N LEU A 69 -3.24 -6.27 -0.38
CA LEU A 69 -2.56 -5.47 0.63
C LEU A 69 -1.08 -5.28 0.25
N LEU A 70 -0.77 -4.06 -0.16
CA LEU A 70 0.57 -3.60 -0.48
C LEU A 70 1.17 -2.88 0.73
N HIS A 71 2.31 -3.32 1.22
CA HIS A 71 2.91 -2.76 2.44
C HIS A 71 4.42 -2.61 2.34
N ALA A 72 5.00 -1.71 3.15
CA ALA A 72 6.44 -1.44 3.13
C ALA A 72 7.21 -2.30 4.12
N GLU A 73 6.70 -2.42 5.35
CA GLU A 73 7.36 -3.13 6.44
C GLU A 73 6.69 -4.48 6.67
N LEU A 74 7.44 -5.44 7.17
CA LEU A 74 6.89 -6.74 7.56
C LEU A 74 5.73 -6.55 8.55
N PRO A 75 4.55 -7.13 8.29
CA PRO A 75 3.42 -7.00 9.19
C PRO A 75 3.74 -7.50 10.59
N SER A 76 3.14 -6.89 11.60
CA SER A 76 3.38 -7.25 13.00
C SER A 76 3.20 -8.75 13.28
N ARG A 77 3.97 -9.29 14.22
CA ARG A 77 3.88 -10.71 14.59
C ARG A 77 2.45 -11.19 14.89
N PRO A 78 1.61 -10.44 15.65
CA PRO A 78 0.22 -10.84 15.89
C PRO A 78 -0.61 -10.89 14.59
N PHE A 79 -0.41 -9.96 13.65
CA PHE A 79 -1.09 -9.99 12.35
C PHE A 79 -0.70 -11.25 11.56
N ARG A 80 0.60 -11.50 11.41
CA ARG A 80 1.10 -12.68 10.68
C ARG A 80 0.60 -13.98 11.28
N ALA A 81 0.71 -14.15 12.60
CA ALA A 81 0.24 -15.33 13.28
C ALA A 81 -1.28 -15.55 13.13
N ALA A 82 -2.09 -14.50 13.04
CA ALA A 82 -3.51 -14.61 12.78
C ALA A 82 -3.82 -14.89 11.30
N PHE A 83 -3.04 -14.33 10.38
CA PHE A 83 -3.12 -14.61 8.94
C PHE A 83 -2.80 -16.09 8.66
N ASP A 84 -1.67 -16.61 9.16
CA ASP A 84 -1.22 -17.99 8.95
C ASP A 84 -2.24 -19.03 9.44
N ARG A 85 -3.02 -18.71 10.48
CA ARG A 85 -4.11 -19.56 10.96
C ARG A 85 -5.38 -19.52 10.13
N SER A 86 -5.48 -18.60 9.17
CA SER A 86 -6.68 -18.44 8.34
C SER A 86 -6.50 -19.06 6.96
N ARG A 87 -6.87 -20.34 6.82
CA ARG A 87 -6.80 -21.05 5.54
C ARG A 87 -7.39 -20.26 4.36
N THR A 88 -8.58 -19.68 4.54
CA THR A 88 -9.22 -18.85 3.51
C THR A 88 -8.34 -17.70 3.03
N LEU A 89 -7.62 -17.01 3.92
CA LEU A 89 -6.79 -15.86 3.55
C LEU A 89 -5.47 -16.31 2.93
N VAL A 90 -4.86 -17.37 3.46
CA VAL A 90 -3.59 -17.93 2.96
C VAL A 90 -3.74 -18.52 1.56
N GLU A 91 -4.86 -19.19 1.29
CA GLU A 91 -5.15 -19.81 -0.02
C GLU A 91 -5.62 -18.80 -1.08
N GLY A 92 -5.27 -17.53 -0.94
CA GLY A 92 -5.51 -16.48 -1.93
C GLY A 92 -6.62 -15.49 -1.58
N GLY A 93 -7.32 -15.68 -0.45
CA GLY A 93 -8.35 -14.74 -0.01
C GLY A 93 -7.83 -13.37 0.43
N LEU A 94 -6.52 -13.24 0.70
CA LEU A 94 -5.83 -11.96 0.87
C LEU A 94 -4.45 -12.05 0.23
N GLN A 95 -4.25 -11.30 -0.84
CA GLN A 95 -2.96 -11.19 -1.50
C GLN A 95 -2.10 -10.14 -0.79
N LEU A 96 -0.91 -10.55 -0.36
CA LEU A 96 0.06 -9.68 0.30
C LEU A 96 1.24 -9.42 -0.62
N LYS A 97 1.69 -8.17 -0.70
CA LYS A 97 2.91 -7.80 -1.41
C LYS A 97 3.71 -6.77 -0.62
N ILE A 98 5.01 -7.01 -0.50
CA ILE A 98 5.89 -6.10 0.20
C ILE A 98 6.72 -5.28 -0.78
N CYS A 99 6.72 -3.95 -0.61
CA CYS A 99 7.60 -3.05 -1.34
C CYS A 99 8.11 -1.96 -0.38
N PRO A 100 9.41 -1.97 0.00
CA PRO A 100 9.98 -1.03 0.97
C PRO A 100 9.87 0.46 0.58
N ARG A 101 9.53 0.76 -0.68
CA ARG A 101 9.30 2.14 -1.16
C ARG A 101 7.87 2.63 -0.98
N VAL A 102 6.95 1.78 -0.57
CA VAL A 102 5.55 2.18 -0.33
C VAL A 102 5.48 3.06 0.91
N HIS A 103 5.04 4.30 0.72
CA HIS A 103 4.82 5.24 1.82
C HIS A 103 3.46 5.94 1.75
N PHE A 104 2.74 5.85 0.63
CA PHE A 104 1.37 6.31 0.55
C PHE A 104 0.41 5.37 1.31
N LYS A 105 -0.65 5.93 1.86
CA LYS A 105 -1.71 5.19 2.53
C LYS A 105 -2.99 5.44 1.75
N CYS A 106 -3.52 4.37 1.19
CA CYS A 106 -4.80 4.42 0.50
C CYS A 106 -5.62 3.17 0.78
N VAL A 107 -6.92 3.33 0.66
CA VAL A 107 -7.90 2.24 0.57
C VAL A 107 -8.76 2.53 -0.64
N ARG A 108 -8.75 1.64 -1.63
CA ARG A 108 -9.62 1.69 -2.81
C ARG A 108 -10.68 0.62 -2.69
N VAL A 109 -11.93 0.99 -2.90
CA VAL A 109 -13.08 0.07 -2.80
C VAL A 109 -13.83 0.04 -4.11
N ASP A 110 -14.09 -1.15 -4.63
CA ASP A 110 -14.92 -1.46 -5.80
C ASP A 110 -14.60 -0.63 -7.06
N GLY A 111 -13.36 -0.15 -7.18
CA GLY A 111 -12.93 0.65 -8.32
C GLY A 111 -13.52 2.06 -8.43
N ALA A 112 -14.38 2.46 -7.51
CA ALA A 112 -15.15 3.69 -7.60
C ALA A 112 -14.91 4.68 -6.46
N TRP A 113 -14.27 4.24 -5.39
CA TRP A 113 -14.03 5.06 -4.19
C TRP A 113 -12.61 4.89 -3.68
N VAL A 114 -12.02 5.97 -3.18
CA VAL A 114 -10.69 5.95 -2.60
C VAL A 114 -10.57 6.84 -1.35
N TYR A 115 -9.87 6.32 -0.36
CA TYR A 115 -9.29 7.05 0.75
C TYR A 115 -7.81 7.29 0.47
N LEU A 116 -7.34 8.50 0.72
CA LEU A 116 -5.94 8.92 0.73
C LEU A 116 -5.64 9.67 2.02
N GLY A 117 -4.60 9.30 2.74
CA GLY A 117 -4.32 10.00 3.99
C GLY A 117 -3.05 9.58 4.70
N SER A 118 -2.96 9.95 5.97
CA SER A 118 -1.82 9.66 6.82
C SER A 118 -1.95 8.33 7.57
N ALA A 119 -3.18 7.82 7.78
CA ALA A 119 -3.44 6.68 8.64
C ALA A 119 -2.99 5.35 8.03
N ASN A 120 -2.13 4.65 8.74
CA ASN A 120 -1.73 3.28 8.40
C ASN A 120 -2.80 2.25 8.83
N LEU A 121 -2.71 1.02 8.27
CA LEU A 121 -3.54 -0.12 8.65
C LEU A 121 -3.12 -0.64 10.04
N THR A 122 -3.42 0.13 11.06
CA THR A 122 -3.05 -0.12 12.46
C THR A 122 -4.20 0.26 13.39
N GLY A 123 -4.20 -0.27 14.61
CA GLY A 123 -5.24 0.05 15.59
C GLY A 123 -5.32 1.55 15.93
N ALA A 124 -4.20 2.26 15.97
CA ALA A 124 -4.16 3.70 16.25
C ALA A 124 -4.48 4.58 15.02
N GLY A 125 -4.26 4.07 13.81
CA GLY A 125 -4.63 4.74 12.55
C GLY A 125 -6.09 4.48 12.17
N LEU A 126 -6.33 3.37 11.47
CA LEU A 126 -7.66 3.01 10.93
C LEU A 126 -8.45 2.04 11.82
N GLY A 127 -7.98 1.67 13.01
CA GLY A 127 -8.67 0.68 13.85
C GLY A 127 -9.62 1.26 14.89
N ALA A 128 -10.34 0.38 15.58
CA ALA A 128 -11.28 0.70 16.64
C ALA A 128 -10.56 0.98 17.97
N LYS A 129 -9.83 2.06 18.06
CA LYS A 129 -9.26 2.52 19.34
C LYS A 129 -10.07 3.66 19.94
N HIS A 130 -10.07 3.73 21.27
CA HIS A 130 -10.61 4.88 21.98
C HIS A 130 -9.92 6.18 21.52
N PRO A 131 -10.62 7.33 21.46
CA PRO A 131 -10.04 8.60 21.02
C PRO A 131 -8.68 8.93 21.66
N ASP A 132 -8.53 8.71 22.96
CA ASP A 132 -7.28 8.99 23.70
C ASP A 132 -6.10 8.08 23.29
N GLY A 133 -6.35 6.98 22.62
CA GLY A 133 -5.33 6.04 22.13
C GLY A 133 -5.11 6.07 20.61
N ARG A 134 -5.77 6.99 19.90
CA ARG A 134 -5.63 7.15 18.45
C ARG A 134 -4.49 8.10 18.12
N ASN A 135 -3.90 7.90 16.95
CA ASN A 135 -3.06 8.94 16.36
C ASN A 135 -3.94 10.10 15.86
N PHE A 136 -3.34 11.29 15.78
CA PHE A 136 -3.92 12.40 15.02
C PHE A 136 -3.68 12.14 13.54
N GLU A 137 -4.73 11.77 12.83
CA GLU A 137 -4.68 11.41 11.43
C GLU A 137 -5.66 12.25 10.62
N LEU A 138 -5.30 12.54 9.37
CA LEU A 138 -6.13 13.21 8.38
C LEU A 138 -6.21 12.38 7.12
N GLY A 139 -7.30 12.51 6.39
CA GLY A 139 -7.44 11.89 5.09
C GLY A 139 -8.55 12.49 4.26
N LEU A 140 -8.42 12.34 2.96
CA LEU A 140 -9.42 12.69 1.98
C LEU A 140 -10.09 11.43 1.46
N VAL A 141 -11.40 11.50 1.23
CA VAL A 141 -12.16 10.46 0.54
C VAL A 141 -12.86 11.06 -0.67
N THR A 142 -12.90 10.31 -1.76
CA THR A 142 -13.49 10.79 -3.02
C THR A 142 -13.96 9.65 -3.90
N GLU A 143 -14.93 9.96 -4.76
CA GLU A 143 -15.41 9.15 -5.89
C GLU A 143 -15.04 9.82 -7.23
N ASP A 144 -14.18 10.85 -7.21
CA ASP A 144 -13.70 11.50 -8.42
C ASP A 144 -12.95 10.49 -9.31
N PHE A 145 -13.46 10.27 -10.50
CA PHE A 145 -12.99 9.23 -11.41
C PHE A 145 -11.49 9.36 -11.73
N ASP A 146 -11.02 10.57 -12.06
CA ASP A 146 -9.63 10.80 -12.43
C ASP A 146 -8.68 10.55 -11.24
N THR A 147 -9.11 10.88 -10.03
CA THR A 147 -8.37 10.62 -8.81
C THR A 147 -8.31 9.12 -8.51
N VAL A 148 -9.44 8.42 -8.60
CA VAL A 148 -9.51 6.97 -8.41
C VAL A 148 -8.64 6.24 -9.43
N ASP A 149 -8.68 6.65 -10.71
CA ASP A 149 -7.86 6.06 -11.78
C ASP A 149 -6.36 6.26 -11.53
N ARG A 150 -5.94 7.47 -11.17
CA ARG A 150 -4.53 7.78 -10.84
C ARG A 150 -4.01 6.98 -9.65
N VAL A 151 -4.82 6.84 -8.59
CA VAL A 151 -4.45 6.02 -7.42
C VAL A 151 -4.37 4.55 -7.82
N THR A 152 -5.29 4.08 -8.62
CA THR A 152 -5.28 2.72 -9.18
C THR A 152 -4.02 2.47 -10.00
N ALA A 153 -3.68 3.38 -10.92
CA ALA A 153 -2.48 3.27 -11.76
C ALA A 153 -1.19 3.24 -10.92
N LEU A 154 -1.09 4.09 -9.88
CA LEU A 154 0.05 4.06 -8.96
C LEU A 154 0.13 2.73 -8.20
N PHE A 155 -0.99 2.27 -7.66
CA PHE A 155 -1.04 0.99 -6.95
C PHE A 155 -0.61 -0.15 -7.86
N GLU A 156 -1.17 -0.24 -9.05
CA GLU A 156 -0.86 -1.29 -10.03
C GLU A 156 0.59 -1.23 -10.52
N SER A 157 1.17 -0.04 -10.71
CA SER A 157 2.58 0.07 -11.11
C SER A 157 3.52 -0.55 -10.08
N VAL A 158 3.21 -0.40 -8.78
CA VAL A 158 3.96 -1.03 -7.70
C VAL A 158 3.60 -2.50 -7.57
N TRP A 159 2.31 -2.83 -7.66
CA TRP A 159 1.80 -4.19 -7.51
C TRP A 159 2.33 -5.13 -8.61
N SER A 160 2.35 -4.69 -9.84
CA SER A 160 2.88 -5.46 -10.98
C SER A 160 4.41 -5.56 -11.01
N GLY A 161 5.11 -4.72 -10.23
CA GLY A 161 6.56 -4.63 -10.24
C GLY A 161 7.14 -3.85 -11.42
N ALA A 162 6.36 -2.98 -12.07
CA ALA A 162 6.83 -2.16 -13.19
C ALA A 162 8.10 -1.35 -12.84
N GLU A 163 8.22 -0.93 -11.59
CA GLU A 163 9.35 -0.18 -11.07
C GLU A 163 10.51 -1.05 -10.54
N CYS A 164 10.33 -2.38 -10.46
CA CYS A 164 11.31 -3.28 -9.80
C CYS A 164 12.62 -3.44 -10.57
N ALA A 165 12.59 -3.45 -11.90
CA ALA A 165 13.76 -3.73 -12.72
C ALA A 165 14.91 -2.72 -12.47
N ARG A 166 14.60 -1.44 -12.21
CA ARG A 166 15.55 -0.35 -11.96
C ARG A 166 15.58 0.12 -10.50
N CYS A 167 14.91 -0.59 -9.62
CA CYS A 167 14.79 -0.19 -8.22
C CYS A 167 16.14 -0.24 -7.49
N ARG A 168 16.52 0.85 -6.83
CA ARG A 168 17.79 0.92 -6.07
C ARG A 168 17.79 0.00 -4.85
N LEU A 169 16.64 -0.35 -4.30
CA LEU A 169 16.50 -1.25 -3.16
C LEU A 169 16.35 -2.72 -3.58
N ARG A 170 16.45 -3.03 -4.88
CA ARG A 170 16.19 -4.38 -5.39
C ARG A 170 17.02 -5.47 -4.70
N SER A 171 18.31 -5.20 -4.42
CA SER A 171 19.21 -6.16 -3.80
C SER A 171 18.87 -6.52 -2.35
N VAL A 172 18.11 -5.66 -1.66
CA VAL A 172 17.68 -5.84 -0.28
C VAL A 172 16.15 -5.97 -0.16
N CYS A 173 15.46 -5.95 -1.30
CA CYS A 173 14.01 -6.11 -1.33
C CYS A 173 13.63 -7.56 -1.04
N PRO A 174 12.72 -7.83 -0.09
CA PRO A 174 12.29 -9.20 0.22
C PRO A 174 11.39 -9.82 -0.87
N ASP A 175 10.81 -9.00 -1.78
CA ASP A 175 9.88 -9.44 -2.82
C ASP A 175 10.16 -8.72 -4.16
N PRO A 176 11.35 -8.94 -4.79
CA PRO A 176 11.69 -8.31 -6.05
C PRO A 176 11.02 -9.02 -7.24
N ILE A 177 10.18 -8.29 -7.98
CA ILE A 177 9.42 -8.83 -9.11
C ILE A 177 10.21 -8.73 -10.41
N GLY A 178 10.19 -9.80 -11.21
CA GLY A 178 10.84 -9.87 -12.53
C GLY A 178 12.37 -9.82 -12.50
N PRO A 179 13.07 -9.86 -13.65
CA PRO A 179 14.52 -9.78 -13.72
C PRO A 179 15.02 -8.33 -13.49
N PRO A 180 16.27 -8.13 -13.03
CA PRO A 180 16.88 -6.82 -12.98
C PRO A 180 17.05 -6.24 -14.38
N ALA A 181 17.00 -4.89 -14.50
CA ALA A 181 17.32 -4.24 -15.76
C ALA A 181 18.77 -4.56 -16.19
N PRO A 182 19.04 -4.69 -17.48
CA PRO A 182 20.41 -4.82 -17.99
C PRO A 182 21.27 -3.67 -17.45
N ARG A 183 22.46 -3.98 -16.97
CA ARG A 183 23.40 -2.92 -16.57
C ARG A 183 23.73 -2.10 -17.80
N PRO A 184 23.67 -0.75 -17.74
CA PRO A 184 24.14 0.07 -18.84
C PRO A 184 25.58 -0.32 -19.12
N ALA A 185 25.94 -0.55 -20.42
CA ALA A 185 27.28 -0.81 -20.82
C ALA A 185 28.18 0.27 -20.22
N ARG A 186 29.26 -0.12 -19.53
CA ARG A 186 30.24 0.85 -19.04
C ARG A 186 30.71 1.64 -20.26
N ARG A 187 30.38 2.92 -20.33
CA ARG A 187 30.97 3.81 -21.32
C ARG A 187 32.49 3.67 -21.15
N GLY A 188 33.17 3.07 -22.12
CA GLY A 188 34.59 2.94 -22.11
C GLY A 188 35.18 4.34 -21.93
N GLY A 189 35.85 4.57 -20.82
CA GLY A 189 36.51 5.83 -20.56
C GLY A 189 37.55 6.01 -21.66
N ILE A 190 37.43 7.03 -22.49
CA ILE A 190 38.45 7.48 -23.42
C ILE A 190 39.67 7.78 -22.56
N ARG A 191 40.68 6.90 -22.60
CA ARG A 191 41.99 7.22 -22.02
C ARG A 191 42.56 8.34 -22.87
N LEU A 192 42.45 9.58 -22.37
CA LEU A 192 43.25 10.69 -22.91
C LEU A 192 44.72 10.31 -22.72
N GLY A 193 45.37 9.99 -23.87
CA GLY A 193 46.80 9.72 -23.91
C GLY A 193 47.56 10.90 -23.31
N ARG A 194 48.49 10.59 -22.39
CA ARG A 194 49.40 11.61 -21.85
C ARG A 194 50.16 12.25 -22.99
N ALA A 195 49.98 13.54 -23.23
CA ALA A 195 50.78 14.35 -24.12
C ALA A 195 52.26 14.30 -23.68
N ARG A 196 53.13 13.77 -24.52
CA ARG A 196 54.58 13.82 -24.31
C ARG A 196 55.02 15.30 -24.34
N ARG A 197 55.56 15.79 -23.24
CA ARG A 197 56.26 17.09 -23.24
C ARG A 197 57.50 16.98 -24.12
N LEU A 198 57.51 17.71 -25.24
CA LEU A 198 58.72 17.95 -26.00
C LEU A 198 59.63 18.85 -25.15
N ARG A 199 60.84 18.37 -24.83
CA ARG A 199 61.92 19.23 -24.32
C ARG A 199 62.62 19.83 -25.56
N ILE A 200 62.51 21.16 -25.68
CA ILE A 200 63.36 21.94 -26.60
C ILE A 200 64.64 22.23 -25.85
N ARG A 201 65.79 21.95 -26.51
CA ARG A 201 67.13 22.38 -26.10
C ARG A 201 67.40 23.76 -26.66
#